data_9a5ae57c8a05e84576c3586325cd4193
#
_entry.id   9a5ae57c8a05e84576c3586325cd4193
#
_cell.length_a   1.000
_cell.length_b   1.000
_cell.length_c   1.000
_cell.angle_alpha   90.00
_cell.angle_beta   90.00
_cell.angle_gamma   90.00
#
_symmetry.space_group_name_H-M   'P 1'
#
loop_
_entity.id
_entity.type
_entity.pdbx_description
1 polymer ?
#
loop_
_entity_poly.entity_id
_entity_poly.type
_entity_poly.pdbx_seq_one_letter_code
_entity_poly.pdbx_strand_id
1 'polypeptide(L)'
;GWLPVSDDAVAFDHGNPLTQKAIFGFGYTSGGAYTAITNLVSSSGVVASDTSGVGTARGQLGAATYGVDKAIFAYGQAPSAKVSMSNLVNNSGVVASDVTGVGTARAGISAAGYGNDKAIFAYGVAPAFTSLSNLVSNVGVVGTDVTGVGTARRFAGAATYGSDKAIFGFGYVDGGPSTGVTNLVSNVGVVASDVSAVGSARSFLGAAAYGTDKAIFAYGLLSNDSLTSVSNLVSNSGVVASDVSGVGSARRNLAGTSYGGDKGMFGYGTTGSITGITNLVNNSGVIAADVSGVGTTRDVLAAAGFSSSA
;
A
#
# COMPACT_ATOMS: atom_id res chain seq x y z
N GLY A 1 18.66 -39.81 -32.91
CA GLY A 1 17.69 -39.77 -31.82
C GLY A 1 17.38 -38.33 -31.52
N TRP A 2 16.13 -37.93 -31.69
CA TRP A 2 15.62 -36.63 -31.27
C TRP A 2 15.42 -36.71 -29.79
N LEU A 3 16.05 -35.82 -29.01
CA LEU A 3 15.69 -35.58 -27.63
C LEU A 3 14.39 -34.78 -27.63
N PRO A 4 13.37 -35.15 -26.85
CA PRO A 4 12.23 -34.29 -26.67
C PRO A 4 12.72 -33.00 -26.00
N VAL A 5 12.48 -31.88 -26.63
CA VAL A 5 12.51 -30.60 -25.93
C VAL A 5 11.45 -30.70 -24.84
N SER A 6 11.87 -30.73 -23.58
CA SER A 6 10.90 -30.62 -22.49
C SER A 6 10.14 -29.31 -22.69
N ASP A 7 8.83 -29.38 -22.72
CA ASP A 7 7.92 -28.24 -22.78
C ASP A 7 7.91 -27.42 -21.44
N ASP A 8 9.03 -27.43 -20.73
CA ASP A 8 9.30 -26.60 -19.56
C ASP A 8 9.75 -25.17 -19.91
N ALA A 9 9.68 -24.78 -21.18
CA ALA A 9 9.54 -23.38 -21.53
C ALA A 9 8.09 -22.96 -21.21
N VAL A 10 7.71 -23.01 -19.93
CA VAL A 10 6.62 -22.18 -19.44
C VAL A 10 7.04 -20.78 -19.86
N ALA A 11 6.36 -20.23 -20.87
CA ALA A 11 6.42 -18.82 -21.13
C ALA A 11 6.14 -18.16 -19.79
N PHE A 12 7.18 -17.60 -19.16
CA PHE A 12 6.99 -16.67 -18.09
C PHE A 12 6.16 -15.57 -18.70
N ASP A 13 4.85 -15.67 -18.49
CA ASP A 13 3.98 -14.53 -18.62
C ASP A 13 4.60 -13.49 -17.65
N HIS A 14 5.21 -12.45 -18.22
CA HIS A 14 5.93 -11.40 -17.50
C HIS A 14 4.98 -10.49 -16.73
N GLY A 15 3.81 -10.99 -16.35
CA GLY A 15 3.00 -10.41 -15.32
C GLY A 15 3.72 -10.57 -13.98
N ASN A 16 4.00 -9.47 -13.30
CA ASN A 16 4.54 -9.52 -11.93
C ASN A 16 3.59 -10.34 -11.06
N PRO A 17 3.92 -11.59 -10.66
CA PRO A 17 3.03 -12.36 -9.81
C PRO A 17 2.90 -11.58 -8.51
N LEU A 18 1.68 -11.27 -8.11
CA LEU A 18 1.42 -10.73 -6.79
C LEU A 18 2.05 -11.68 -5.76
N THR A 19 2.62 -11.10 -4.72
CA THR A 19 3.32 -11.84 -3.70
C THR A 19 2.40 -12.84 -2.98
N GLN A 20 2.96 -13.96 -2.55
CA GLN A 20 2.22 -15.01 -1.85
C GLN A 20 1.91 -14.62 -0.41
N LYS A 21 2.81 -13.89 0.26
CA LYS A 21 2.70 -13.48 1.66
C LYS A 21 2.70 -11.97 1.77
N ALA A 22 2.22 -11.46 2.91
CA ALA A 22 2.22 -10.03 3.17
C ALA A 22 2.63 -9.71 4.61
N ILE A 23 2.90 -8.45 4.88
CA ILE A 23 3.25 -7.94 6.20
C ILE A 23 2.52 -6.63 6.44
N PHE A 24 1.87 -6.53 7.60
CA PHE A 24 1.44 -5.26 8.20
C PHE A 24 2.51 -4.79 9.16
N GLY A 25 2.84 -3.50 9.16
CA GLY A 25 3.89 -3.02 10.06
C GLY A 25 3.73 -1.59 10.51
N PHE A 26 4.34 -1.31 11.66
CA PHE A 26 4.39 0.01 12.26
C PHE A 26 3.00 0.53 12.65
N GLY A 27 2.84 1.85 12.80
CA GLY A 27 1.56 2.49 13.08
C GLY A 27 1.48 3.13 14.46
N TYR A 28 0.25 3.45 14.87
CA TYR A 28 -0.08 4.09 16.14
C TYR A 28 -1.08 3.22 16.89
N THR A 29 -0.78 2.90 18.16
CA THR A 29 -1.58 1.97 18.97
C THR A 29 -2.69 2.69 19.73
N SER A 30 -3.69 1.95 20.16
CA SER A 30 -4.76 2.45 21.04
C SER A 30 -4.24 2.98 22.40
N GLY A 31 -3.04 2.57 22.80
CA GLY A 31 -2.35 3.10 23.99
C GLY A 31 -1.68 4.46 23.79
N GLY A 32 -1.80 5.08 22.59
CA GLY A 32 -1.30 6.42 22.33
C GLY A 32 0.19 6.48 21.95
N ALA A 33 0.77 5.40 21.44
CA ALA A 33 2.18 5.33 21.09
C ALA A 33 2.42 4.84 19.67
N TYR A 34 3.45 5.38 19.00
CA TYR A 34 3.98 4.78 17.79
C TYR A 34 4.62 3.43 18.08
N THR A 35 4.54 2.53 17.13
CA THR A 35 5.11 1.19 17.24
C THR A 35 5.84 0.78 15.97
N ALA A 36 6.74 -0.19 16.10
CA ALA A 36 7.37 -0.89 14.98
C ALA A 36 6.94 -2.37 14.90
N ILE A 37 5.92 -2.78 15.68
CA ILE A 37 5.35 -4.14 15.66
C ILE A 37 4.93 -4.50 14.23
N THR A 38 5.11 -5.77 13.87
CA THR A 38 4.68 -6.31 12.57
C THR A 38 3.83 -7.56 12.75
N ASN A 39 2.98 -7.85 11.74
CA ASN A 39 2.21 -9.09 11.64
C ASN A 39 2.37 -9.63 10.23
N LEU A 40 2.84 -10.87 10.14
CA LEU A 40 2.92 -11.58 8.87
C LEU A 40 1.54 -12.07 8.44
N VAL A 41 1.34 -12.15 7.14
CA VAL A 41 0.13 -12.71 6.52
C VAL A 41 0.54 -13.90 5.67
N SER A 42 -0.12 -15.04 5.89
CA SER A 42 0.12 -16.24 5.11
C SER A 42 -0.45 -16.13 3.68
N SER A 43 -0.09 -17.07 2.80
CA SER A 43 -0.66 -17.18 1.45
C SER A 43 -2.16 -17.47 1.43
N SER A 44 -2.74 -17.91 2.57
CA SER A 44 -4.19 -18.07 2.73
C SER A 44 -4.90 -16.85 3.35
N GLY A 45 -4.18 -15.76 3.63
CA GLY A 45 -4.75 -14.53 4.20
C GLY A 45 -4.89 -14.55 5.73
N VAL A 46 -4.26 -15.48 6.42
CA VAL A 46 -4.27 -15.54 7.89
C VAL A 46 -3.21 -14.59 8.45
N VAL A 47 -3.63 -13.64 9.28
CA VAL A 47 -2.74 -12.73 10.01
C VAL A 47 -2.17 -13.44 11.24
N ALA A 48 -0.85 -13.44 11.37
CA ALA A 48 -0.14 -14.00 12.53
C ALA A 48 -0.13 -13.02 13.71
N SER A 49 0.18 -13.53 14.90
CA SER A 49 0.41 -12.72 16.10
C SER A 49 1.56 -11.72 15.90
N ASP A 50 1.67 -10.78 16.84
CA ASP A 50 2.69 -9.73 16.80
C ASP A 50 4.11 -10.30 16.78
N THR A 51 4.92 -9.74 15.90
CA THR A 51 6.38 -9.88 15.90
C THR A 51 6.97 -8.59 16.46
N SER A 52 7.94 -8.71 17.36
CA SER A 52 8.63 -7.56 17.95
C SER A 52 9.13 -6.60 16.90
N GLY A 53 8.92 -5.32 17.14
CA GLY A 53 9.29 -4.26 16.22
C GLY A 53 10.80 -4.13 16.01
N VAL A 54 11.20 -3.82 14.79
CA VAL A 54 12.58 -3.50 14.41
C VAL A 54 12.59 -2.11 13.80
N GLY A 55 13.59 -1.31 14.19
CA GLY A 55 13.75 0.08 13.74
C GLY A 55 12.91 1.09 14.52
N THR A 56 12.95 2.33 14.06
CA THR A 56 12.27 3.47 14.71
C THR A 56 10.76 3.37 14.58
N ALA A 57 10.06 3.33 15.72
CA ALA A 57 8.60 3.31 15.79
C ALA A 57 8.00 4.58 15.13
N ARG A 58 7.05 4.40 14.21
CA ARG A 58 6.44 5.49 13.44
C ARG A 58 5.11 5.08 12.81
N GLY A 59 4.33 6.07 12.41
CA GLY A 59 3.09 5.89 11.64
C GLY A 59 3.05 6.78 10.41
N GLN A 60 1.95 6.76 9.65
CA GLN A 60 1.76 7.55 8.43
C GLN A 60 2.88 7.33 7.39
N LEU A 61 3.44 6.14 7.37
CA LEU A 61 4.50 5.68 6.49
C LEU A 61 3.90 5.01 5.25
N GLY A 62 4.72 4.81 4.21
CA GLY A 62 4.37 3.98 3.07
C GLY A 62 5.04 2.62 3.15
N ALA A 63 4.49 1.64 2.42
CA ALA A 63 5.13 0.36 2.17
C ALA A 63 4.82 -0.13 0.76
N ALA A 64 5.79 -0.81 0.15
CA ALA A 64 5.64 -1.38 -1.19
C ALA A 64 6.50 -2.64 -1.35
N THR A 65 6.11 -3.47 -2.31
CA THR A 65 6.92 -4.61 -2.78
C THR A 65 8.01 -4.10 -3.72
N TYR A 66 9.23 -4.66 -3.62
CA TYR A 66 10.34 -4.45 -4.56
C TYR A 66 11.11 -5.77 -4.74
N GLY A 67 11.98 -5.84 -5.76
CA GLY A 67 12.82 -7.01 -6.01
C GLY A 67 12.01 -8.30 -6.17
N VAL A 68 10.79 -8.22 -6.66
CA VAL A 68 9.82 -9.31 -6.89
C VAL A 68 9.25 -9.93 -5.61
N ASP A 69 10.09 -10.18 -4.60
CA ASP A 69 9.78 -11.01 -3.42
C ASP A 69 10.08 -10.33 -2.07
N LYS A 70 10.40 -9.03 -2.07
CA LYS A 70 10.79 -8.25 -0.89
C LYS A 70 9.86 -7.07 -0.68
N ALA A 71 9.86 -6.51 0.51
CA ALA A 71 9.10 -5.31 0.83
C ALA A 71 9.98 -4.24 1.48
N ILE A 72 9.52 -3.00 1.43
CA ILE A 72 10.16 -1.86 2.06
C ILE A 72 9.11 -1.01 2.77
N PHE A 73 9.40 -0.62 3.99
CA PHE A 73 8.70 0.44 4.74
C PHE A 73 9.56 1.70 4.71
N ALA A 74 9.01 2.86 4.37
CA ALA A 74 9.80 4.08 4.38
C ALA A 74 9.01 5.32 4.75
N TYR A 75 9.75 6.37 5.18
CA TYR A 75 9.22 7.65 5.59
C TYR A 75 8.31 7.56 6.83
N GLY A 76 7.47 8.56 7.03
CA GLY A 76 6.44 8.58 8.08
C GLY A 76 6.70 9.60 9.18
N GLN A 77 5.86 9.53 10.22
CA GLN A 77 5.93 10.35 11.44
C GLN A 77 6.44 9.50 12.58
N ALA A 78 7.62 9.82 13.09
CA ALA A 78 8.14 9.35 14.35
C ALA A 78 7.69 10.29 15.52
N PRO A 79 7.88 9.94 16.79
CA PRO A 79 7.39 10.74 17.91
C PRO A 79 7.83 12.21 17.88
N SER A 80 9.02 12.49 17.42
CA SER A 80 9.60 13.85 17.45
C SER A 80 9.58 14.57 16.10
N ALA A 81 9.58 13.84 14.98
CA ALA A 81 9.74 14.44 13.65
C ALA A 81 9.24 13.52 12.53
N LYS A 82 9.00 14.11 11.35
CA LYS A 82 8.89 13.35 10.10
C LYS A 82 10.27 12.81 9.73
N VAL A 83 10.29 11.63 9.14
CA VAL A 83 11.53 10.91 8.78
C VAL A 83 11.52 10.47 7.32
N SER A 84 12.72 10.21 6.78
CA SER A 84 12.89 9.64 5.43
C SER A 84 13.60 8.27 5.45
N MET A 85 13.87 7.72 6.65
CA MET A 85 14.47 6.40 6.82
C MET A 85 13.63 5.29 6.23
N SER A 86 14.25 4.15 5.94
CA SER A 86 13.58 2.95 5.44
C SER A 86 13.99 1.70 6.21
N ASN A 87 13.13 0.67 6.16
CA ASN A 87 13.41 -0.68 6.65
C ASN A 87 13.10 -1.65 5.53
N LEU A 88 14.08 -2.43 5.14
CA LEU A 88 13.92 -3.48 4.15
C LEU A 88 13.33 -4.73 4.81
N VAL A 89 12.50 -5.44 4.07
CA VAL A 89 11.92 -6.73 4.46
C VAL A 89 12.37 -7.76 3.46
N ASN A 90 13.01 -8.83 3.93
CA ASN A 90 13.45 -9.91 3.07
C ASN A 90 12.28 -10.84 2.67
N ASN A 91 12.55 -11.80 1.79
CA ASN A 91 11.54 -12.76 1.30
C ASN A 91 11.04 -13.77 2.36
N SER A 92 11.59 -13.74 3.57
CA SER A 92 11.09 -14.50 4.73
C SER A 92 10.25 -13.63 5.68
N GLY A 93 10.04 -12.34 5.36
CA GLY A 93 9.28 -11.40 6.18
C GLY A 93 10.06 -10.79 7.35
N VAL A 94 11.40 -10.94 7.38
CA VAL A 94 12.24 -10.35 8.42
C VAL A 94 12.52 -8.89 8.08
N VAL A 95 12.16 -8.01 9.00
CA VAL A 95 12.43 -6.56 8.91
C VAL A 95 13.85 -6.26 9.35
N ALA A 96 14.61 -5.55 8.53
CA ALA A 96 15.94 -5.08 8.86
C ALA A 96 15.90 -3.77 9.68
N SER A 97 17.03 -3.43 10.32
CA SER A 97 17.23 -2.15 11.01
C SER A 97 17.08 -0.96 10.06
N ASP A 98 16.97 0.24 10.65
CA ASP A 98 16.84 1.48 9.90
C ASP A 98 18.00 1.70 8.93
N VAL A 99 17.66 2.04 7.69
CA VAL A 99 18.57 2.55 6.67
C VAL A 99 18.45 4.06 6.66
N THR A 100 19.58 4.77 6.57
CA THR A 100 19.66 6.23 6.52
C THR A 100 18.69 6.79 5.47
N GLY A 101 17.91 7.79 5.87
CA GLY A 101 16.89 8.40 5.03
C GLY A 101 17.45 9.10 3.80
N VAL A 102 16.72 9.02 2.70
CA VAL A 102 16.99 9.71 1.44
C VAL A 102 15.79 10.57 1.07
N GLY A 103 16.06 11.74 0.51
CA GLY A 103 15.04 12.71 0.11
C GLY A 103 14.38 13.44 1.28
N THR A 104 13.36 14.22 0.97
CA THR A 104 12.63 15.06 1.92
C THR A 104 11.79 14.20 2.90
N ALA A 105 12.06 14.34 4.19
CA ALA A 105 11.30 13.68 5.25
C ALA A 105 9.83 14.11 5.23
N ARG A 106 8.90 13.15 5.15
CA ARG A 106 7.45 13.43 5.03
C ARG A 106 6.58 12.30 5.57
N ALA A 107 5.35 12.65 5.92
CA ALA A 107 4.36 11.75 6.49
C ALA A 107 3.05 11.74 5.66
N GLY A 108 2.18 10.78 5.89
CA GLY A 108 0.97 10.61 5.08
C GLY A 108 1.27 10.25 3.63
N ILE A 109 2.38 9.56 3.42
CA ILE A 109 2.91 9.14 2.13
C ILE A 109 2.20 7.87 1.65
N SER A 110 2.15 7.69 0.33
CA SER A 110 1.63 6.48 -0.30
C SER A 110 2.72 5.79 -1.10
N ALA A 111 2.61 4.47 -1.29
CA ALA A 111 3.62 3.70 -2.02
C ALA A 111 3.01 2.52 -2.76
N ALA A 112 3.61 2.15 -3.88
CA ALA A 112 3.24 0.98 -4.67
C ALA A 112 4.44 0.42 -5.44
N GLY A 113 4.35 -0.86 -5.83
CA GLY A 113 5.29 -1.48 -6.76
C GLY A 113 5.03 -1.06 -8.20
N TYR A 114 6.07 -0.99 -9.04
CA TYR A 114 6.00 -0.79 -10.48
C TYR A 114 7.17 -1.49 -11.19
N GLY A 115 7.10 -1.64 -12.52
CA GLY A 115 8.20 -2.16 -13.33
C GLY A 115 8.60 -3.58 -12.96
N ASN A 116 7.68 -4.37 -12.42
CA ASN A 116 7.83 -5.74 -11.93
C ASN A 116 8.69 -5.90 -10.65
N ASP A 117 9.72 -5.08 -10.45
CA ASP A 117 10.73 -5.28 -9.39
C ASP A 117 11.10 -3.99 -8.63
N LYS A 118 10.44 -2.89 -8.90
CA LYS A 118 10.71 -1.56 -8.32
C LYS A 118 9.54 -1.04 -7.51
N ALA A 119 9.79 -0.01 -6.71
CA ALA A 119 8.75 0.66 -5.95
C ALA A 119 8.85 2.19 -6.07
N ILE A 120 7.76 2.87 -5.77
CA ILE A 120 7.68 4.32 -5.73
C ILE A 120 6.97 4.77 -4.46
N PHE A 121 7.52 5.76 -3.79
CA PHE A 121 6.90 6.52 -2.71
C PHE A 121 6.54 7.90 -3.24
N ALA A 122 5.31 8.37 -3.02
CA ALA A 122 4.90 9.67 -3.51
C ALA A 122 3.93 10.38 -2.58
N TYR A 123 3.82 11.70 -2.80
CA TYR A 123 2.93 12.60 -2.07
C TYR A 123 3.30 12.74 -0.59
N GLY A 124 2.34 13.16 0.23
CA GLY A 124 2.52 13.34 1.68
C GLY A 124 2.67 14.80 2.08
N VAL A 125 3.08 15.01 3.33
CA VAL A 125 3.31 16.33 3.91
C VAL A 125 4.73 16.42 4.49
N ALA A 126 5.48 17.40 4.02
CA ALA A 126 6.74 17.84 4.58
C ALA A 126 6.48 19.08 5.48
N PRO A 127 7.05 20.27 5.28
CA PRO A 127 6.46 21.48 5.86
C PRO A 127 5.07 21.77 5.26
N ALA A 128 4.90 21.60 3.95
CA ALA A 128 3.65 21.73 3.21
C ALA A 128 3.30 20.42 2.49
N PHE A 129 2.08 20.32 1.98
CA PHE A 129 1.69 19.20 1.13
C PHE A 129 2.54 19.17 -0.12
N THR A 130 2.87 17.98 -0.58
CA THR A 130 3.78 17.82 -1.72
C THR A 130 3.32 16.69 -2.65
N SER A 131 3.74 16.80 -3.90
CA SER A 131 3.60 15.75 -4.91
C SER A 131 4.94 15.09 -5.26
N LEU A 132 6.02 15.38 -4.52
CA LEU A 132 7.33 14.72 -4.69
C LEU A 132 7.20 13.19 -4.71
N SER A 133 8.07 12.56 -5.48
CA SER A 133 8.22 11.10 -5.48
C SER A 133 9.66 10.66 -5.31
N ASN A 134 9.86 9.44 -4.83
CA ASN A 134 11.15 8.76 -4.74
C ASN A 134 11.00 7.36 -5.31
N LEU A 135 11.84 7.05 -6.27
CA LEU A 135 11.90 5.72 -6.87
C LEU A 135 12.77 4.80 -6.00
N VAL A 136 12.39 3.54 -5.93
CA VAL A 136 13.16 2.50 -5.24
C VAL A 136 13.64 1.47 -6.27
N SER A 137 14.93 1.20 -6.26
CA SER A 137 15.52 0.19 -7.15
C SER A 137 15.10 -1.23 -6.76
N ASN A 138 15.37 -2.20 -7.63
CA ASN A 138 15.12 -3.62 -7.37
C ASN A 138 16.00 -4.24 -6.27
N VAL A 139 16.97 -3.50 -5.76
CA VAL A 139 17.76 -3.88 -4.59
C VAL A 139 17.41 -3.09 -3.32
N GLY A 140 16.31 -2.28 -3.37
CA GLY A 140 15.78 -1.56 -2.21
C GLY A 140 16.46 -0.22 -1.93
N VAL A 141 17.23 0.33 -2.86
CA VAL A 141 17.85 1.65 -2.71
C VAL A 141 16.82 2.73 -3.07
N VAL A 142 16.53 3.61 -2.11
CA VAL A 142 15.67 4.78 -2.31
C VAL A 142 16.46 5.87 -3.02
N GLY A 143 15.94 6.37 -4.14
CA GLY A 143 16.52 7.49 -4.89
C GLY A 143 16.18 8.86 -4.28
N THR A 144 16.86 9.90 -4.75
CA THR A 144 16.58 11.30 -4.39
C THR A 144 15.20 11.74 -4.85
N ASP A 145 14.74 12.88 -4.35
CA ASP A 145 13.45 13.46 -4.73
C ASP A 145 13.36 13.70 -6.24
N VAL A 146 12.25 13.25 -6.82
CA VAL A 146 11.82 13.58 -8.17
C VAL A 146 10.75 14.66 -8.08
N THR A 147 10.84 15.67 -8.94
CA THR A 147 9.87 16.77 -9.00
C THR A 147 8.44 16.24 -9.07
N GLY A 148 7.58 16.79 -8.23
CA GLY A 148 6.21 16.34 -8.07
C GLY A 148 5.34 16.58 -9.30
N VAL A 149 4.41 15.68 -9.54
CA VAL A 149 3.39 15.76 -10.59
C VAL A 149 2.00 15.63 -9.97
N GLY A 150 1.04 16.36 -10.47
CA GLY A 150 -0.34 16.36 -10.01
C GLY A 150 -0.57 17.11 -8.70
N THR A 151 -1.80 17.04 -8.21
CA THR A 151 -2.26 17.72 -7.00
C THR A 151 -1.55 17.21 -5.75
N ALA A 152 -0.86 18.09 -5.04
CA ALA A 152 -0.20 17.80 -3.77
C ALA A 152 -1.23 17.37 -2.71
N ARG A 153 -1.02 16.21 -2.08
CA ARG A 153 -1.97 15.60 -1.15
C ARG A 153 -1.30 14.59 -0.22
N ARG A 154 -2.01 14.15 0.80
CA ARG A 154 -1.57 13.08 1.72
C ARG A 154 -2.67 12.05 1.92
N PHE A 155 -2.31 10.89 2.51
CA PHE A 155 -3.26 9.81 2.82
C PHE A 155 -4.06 9.36 1.60
N ALA A 156 -3.43 9.33 0.43
CA ALA A 156 -3.94 8.70 -0.77
C ALA A 156 -3.79 7.17 -0.67
N GLY A 157 -4.59 6.43 -1.42
CA GLY A 157 -4.34 5.01 -1.67
C GLY A 157 -3.32 4.84 -2.80
N ALA A 158 -2.58 3.73 -2.78
CA ALA A 158 -1.71 3.36 -3.89
C ALA A 158 -1.65 1.85 -4.06
N ALA A 159 -1.66 1.38 -5.30
CA ALA A 159 -1.57 -0.04 -5.63
C ALA A 159 -0.93 -0.25 -7.01
N THR A 160 -0.41 -1.46 -7.23
CA THR A 160 0.02 -1.94 -8.56
C THR A 160 -1.20 -2.34 -9.38
N TYR A 161 -1.20 -2.04 -10.68
CA TYR A 161 -2.18 -2.50 -11.67
C TYR A 161 -1.48 -2.82 -13.00
N GLY A 162 -2.16 -3.49 -13.93
CA GLY A 162 -1.61 -3.84 -15.25
C GLY A 162 -0.31 -4.62 -15.16
N SER A 163 -0.13 -5.38 -14.08
CA SER A 163 1.05 -6.18 -13.73
C SER A 163 2.30 -5.36 -13.38
N ASP A 164 2.62 -4.30 -14.11
CA ASP A 164 3.89 -3.55 -14.02
C ASP A 164 3.75 -2.04 -13.78
N LYS A 165 2.53 -1.55 -13.55
CA LYS A 165 2.21 -0.12 -13.36
C LYS A 165 1.68 0.14 -11.96
N ALA A 166 1.67 1.40 -11.54
CA ALA A 166 1.08 1.80 -10.28
C ALA A 166 0.05 2.92 -10.47
N ILE A 167 -0.85 3.05 -9.51
CA ILE A 167 -1.83 4.12 -9.43
C ILE A 167 -1.84 4.70 -8.02
N PHE A 168 -1.85 6.02 -7.93
CA PHE A 168 -2.18 6.78 -6.72
C PHE A 168 -3.57 7.35 -6.87
N GLY A 169 -4.42 7.24 -5.88
CA GLY A 169 -5.78 7.76 -5.98
C GLY A 169 -6.32 8.35 -4.69
N PHE A 170 -7.23 9.30 -4.84
CA PHE A 170 -7.90 9.94 -3.73
C PHE A 170 -6.93 10.74 -2.85
N GLY A 171 -7.29 10.99 -1.59
CA GLY A 171 -6.43 11.64 -0.60
C GLY A 171 -6.97 12.98 -0.12
N TYR A 172 -6.26 13.58 0.85
CA TYR A 172 -6.58 14.86 1.46
C TYR A 172 -5.70 15.96 0.88
N VAL A 173 -6.30 17.03 0.40
CA VAL A 173 -5.60 18.20 -0.17
C VAL A 173 -5.51 19.35 0.83
N ASP A 174 -4.51 20.22 0.67
CA ASP A 174 -4.26 21.33 1.59
C ASP A 174 -5.39 22.37 1.54
N GLY A 175 -5.90 22.75 2.71
CA GLY A 175 -6.98 23.73 2.85
C GLY A 175 -8.31 23.35 2.21
N GLY A 176 -8.46 22.10 1.74
CA GLY A 176 -9.64 21.64 1.02
C GLY A 176 -10.23 20.31 1.53
N PRO A 177 -11.31 19.87 0.90
CA PRO A 177 -11.87 18.55 1.16
C PRO A 177 -10.98 17.43 0.63
N SER A 178 -11.35 16.20 0.91
CA SER A 178 -10.78 15.02 0.23
C SER A 178 -11.02 15.13 -1.29
N THR A 179 -10.10 14.55 -2.07
CA THR A 179 -10.19 14.50 -3.54
C THR A 179 -10.39 13.07 -4.04
N GLY A 180 -10.92 12.93 -5.25
CA GLY A 180 -11.03 11.67 -5.97
C GLY A 180 -10.08 11.57 -7.17
N VAL A 181 -9.17 12.55 -7.39
CA VAL A 181 -8.22 12.52 -8.50
C VAL A 181 -7.29 11.31 -8.40
N THR A 182 -6.84 10.82 -9.54
CA THR A 182 -5.87 9.73 -9.62
C THR A 182 -4.69 10.10 -10.51
N ASN A 183 -3.53 9.47 -10.26
CA ASN A 183 -2.34 9.59 -11.09
C ASN A 183 -1.82 8.20 -11.42
N LEU A 184 -1.69 7.92 -12.69
CA LEU A 184 -1.10 6.69 -13.17
C LEU A 184 0.42 6.79 -13.12
N VAL A 185 1.08 5.67 -12.87
CA VAL A 185 2.54 5.55 -12.89
C VAL A 185 2.91 4.52 -13.95
N SER A 186 3.76 4.90 -14.87
CA SER A 186 4.25 4.00 -15.91
C SER A 186 5.18 2.92 -15.34
N ASN A 187 5.45 1.89 -16.14
CA ASN A 187 6.39 0.81 -15.78
C ASN A 187 7.87 1.26 -15.68
N VAL A 188 8.15 2.52 -15.98
CA VAL A 188 9.48 3.13 -15.76
C VAL A 188 9.45 4.17 -14.61
N GLY A 189 8.35 4.25 -13.86
CA GLY A 189 8.22 5.09 -12.67
C GLY A 189 7.86 6.55 -12.94
N VAL A 190 7.38 6.89 -14.13
CA VAL A 190 6.92 8.25 -14.45
C VAL A 190 5.48 8.43 -13.98
N VAL A 191 5.26 9.41 -13.09
CA VAL A 191 3.93 9.80 -12.62
C VAL A 191 3.27 10.69 -13.67
N ALA A 192 2.06 10.33 -14.10
CA ALA A 192 1.27 11.13 -15.04
C ALA A 192 0.48 12.25 -14.31
N SER A 193 0.00 13.24 -15.07
CA SER A 193 -0.90 14.29 -14.57
C SER A 193 -2.19 13.72 -14.00
N ASP A 194 -2.92 14.57 -13.27
CA ASP A 194 -4.19 14.21 -12.66
C ASP A 194 -5.21 13.72 -13.69
N VAL A 195 -5.84 12.58 -13.36
CA VAL A 195 -7.04 12.08 -14.02
C VAL A 195 -8.25 12.47 -13.18
N SER A 196 -9.30 12.92 -13.83
CA SER A 196 -10.54 13.36 -13.17
C SER A 196 -11.08 12.33 -12.21
N ALA A 197 -11.61 12.82 -11.09
CA ALA A 197 -12.18 11.99 -10.04
C ALA A 197 -13.33 11.11 -10.53
N VAL A 198 -13.34 9.85 -10.08
CA VAL A 198 -14.45 8.93 -10.21
C VAL A 198 -14.84 8.42 -8.82
N GLY A 199 -16.13 8.41 -8.52
CA GLY A 199 -16.65 8.01 -7.21
C GLY A 199 -16.51 9.07 -6.12
N SER A 200 -16.85 8.69 -4.90
CA SER A 200 -16.87 9.57 -3.74
C SER A 200 -15.47 9.97 -3.28
N ALA A 201 -15.17 11.27 -3.31
CA ALA A 201 -13.91 11.82 -2.83
C ALA A 201 -13.67 11.46 -1.36
N ARG A 202 -12.50 10.90 -1.05
CA ARG A 202 -12.15 10.43 0.30
C ARG A 202 -10.65 10.36 0.53
N SER A 203 -10.26 10.26 1.78
CA SER A 203 -8.86 10.17 2.22
C SER A 203 -8.69 9.09 3.27
N PHE A 204 -7.45 8.80 3.68
CA PHE A 204 -7.13 7.77 4.69
C PHE A 204 -7.65 6.37 4.33
N LEU A 205 -7.75 6.10 3.06
CA LEU A 205 -8.26 4.85 2.48
C LEU A 205 -7.14 3.82 2.31
N GLY A 206 -7.51 2.55 2.15
CA GLY A 206 -6.61 1.48 1.73
C GLY A 206 -6.65 1.26 0.23
N ALA A 207 -5.60 0.67 -0.30
CA ALA A 207 -5.54 0.16 -1.66
C ALA A 207 -4.80 -1.18 -1.70
N ALA A 208 -5.22 -2.06 -2.61
CA ALA A 208 -4.61 -3.38 -2.79
C ALA A 208 -4.66 -3.79 -4.26
N ALA A 209 -3.69 -4.57 -4.70
CA ALA A 209 -3.78 -5.28 -5.98
C ALA A 209 -4.54 -6.59 -5.80
N TYR A 210 -5.23 -7.04 -6.86
CA TYR A 210 -5.92 -8.34 -6.93
C TYR A 210 -6.01 -8.84 -8.38
N GLY A 211 -6.33 -10.12 -8.57
CA GLY A 211 -6.57 -10.71 -9.88
C GLY A 211 -5.35 -10.63 -10.82
N THR A 212 -4.14 -10.56 -10.27
CA THR A 212 -2.85 -10.44 -10.95
C THR A 212 -2.55 -9.09 -11.63
N ASP A 213 -3.56 -8.38 -12.14
CA ASP A 213 -3.38 -7.17 -12.97
C ASP A 213 -4.32 -6.01 -12.61
N LYS A 214 -5.12 -6.13 -11.56
CA LYS A 214 -6.13 -5.15 -11.13
C LYS A 214 -5.83 -4.59 -9.75
N ALA A 215 -6.48 -3.48 -9.42
CA ALA A 215 -6.40 -2.88 -8.11
C ALA A 215 -7.78 -2.47 -7.57
N ILE A 216 -7.84 -2.21 -6.29
CA ILE A 216 -9.04 -1.75 -5.59
C ILE A 216 -8.66 -0.70 -4.56
N PHE A 217 -9.43 0.37 -4.52
CA PHE A 217 -9.46 1.36 -3.45
C PHE A 217 -10.66 1.11 -2.56
N ALA A 218 -10.50 1.09 -1.24
CA ALA A 218 -11.64 0.86 -0.35
C ALA A 218 -11.52 1.60 0.98
N TYR A 219 -12.68 1.82 1.60
CA TYR A 219 -12.81 2.47 2.89
C TYR A 219 -12.39 3.95 2.86
N GLY A 220 -12.15 4.53 4.03
CA GLY A 220 -11.63 5.89 4.20
C GLY A 220 -12.59 6.85 4.87
N LEU A 221 -12.26 8.15 4.76
CA LEU A 221 -13.00 9.28 5.30
C LEU A 221 -13.51 10.15 4.15
N LEU A 222 -14.82 10.33 4.07
CA LEU A 222 -15.48 11.22 3.11
C LEU A 222 -15.24 12.70 3.45
N SER A 223 -15.52 13.60 2.52
CA SER A 223 -15.36 15.04 2.71
C SER A 223 -16.29 15.65 3.78
N ASN A 224 -17.31 14.93 4.20
CA ASN A 224 -18.23 15.29 5.30
C ASN A 224 -17.85 14.66 6.64
N ASP A 225 -16.61 14.19 6.78
CA ASP A 225 -16.05 13.52 7.96
C ASP A 225 -16.73 12.20 8.35
N SER A 226 -17.55 11.62 7.47
CA SER A 226 -18.14 10.30 7.68
C SER A 226 -17.19 9.19 7.24
N LEU A 227 -17.08 8.13 8.03
CA LEU A 227 -16.37 6.91 7.63
C LEU A 227 -17.17 6.18 6.55
N THR A 228 -16.47 5.54 5.64
CA THR A 228 -17.09 4.76 4.57
C THR A 228 -16.42 3.40 4.39
N SER A 229 -17.20 2.44 3.86
CA SER A 229 -16.70 1.14 3.38
C SER A 229 -16.83 0.99 1.85
N VAL A 230 -17.19 2.06 1.14
CA VAL A 230 -17.27 2.11 -0.32
C VAL A 230 -15.94 1.67 -0.96
N SER A 231 -16.02 0.98 -2.09
CA SER A 231 -14.86 0.59 -2.88
C SER A 231 -14.98 1.01 -4.34
N ASN A 232 -13.81 1.15 -5.01
CA ASN A 232 -13.72 1.38 -6.45
C ASN A 232 -12.71 0.39 -7.03
N LEU A 233 -13.16 -0.39 -8.00
CA LEU A 233 -12.30 -1.29 -8.74
C LEU A 233 -11.46 -0.50 -9.76
N VAL A 234 -10.25 -0.95 -9.99
CA VAL A 234 -9.34 -0.41 -11.00
C VAL A 234 -9.04 -1.51 -12.02
N SER A 235 -9.30 -1.22 -13.29
CA SER A 235 -9.02 -2.16 -14.38
C SER A 235 -7.52 -2.32 -14.61
N ASN A 236 -7.13 -3.31 -15.42
CA ASN A 236 -5.75 -3.51 -15.87
C ASN A 236 -5.20 -2.39 -16.79
N SER A 237 -6.05 -1.49 -17.24
CA SER A 237 -5.67 -0.27 -17.96
C SER A 237 -5.62 0.98 -17.07
N GLY A 238 -5.88 0.84 -15.75
CA GLY A 238 -5.85 1.95 -14.79
C GLY A 238 -7.13 2.77 -14.73
N VAL A 239 -8.23 2.29 -15.32
CA VAL A 239 -9.53 2.97 -15.24
C VAL A 239 -10.19 2.65 -13.91
N VAL A 240 -10.51 3.69 -13.14
CA VAL A 240 -11.24 3.58 -11.88
C VAL A 240 -12.74 3.51 -12.16
N ALA A 241 -13.41 2.49 -11.64
CA ALA A 241 -14.86 2.33 -11.76
C ALA A 241 -15.60 3.18 -10.71
N SER A 242 -16.92 3.37 -10.93
CA SER A 242 -17.82 4.01 -9.96
C SER A 242 -17.86 3.28 -8.63
N ASP A 243 -18.42 3.93 -7.61
CA ASP A 243 -18.56 3.37 -6.27
C ASP A 243 -19.33 2.05 -6.27
N VAL A 244 -18.79 1.07 -5.56
CA VAL A 244 -19.46 -0.19 -5.20
C VAL A 244 -19.84 -0.09 -3.71
N SER A 245 -21.03 -0.55 -3.38
CA SER A 245 -21.54 -0.57 -2.00
C SER A 245 -20.54 -1.23 -1.06
N GLY A 246 -20.36 -0.60 0.08
CA GLY A 246 -19.36 -1.04 1.06
C GLY A 246 -19.71 -2.37 1.74
N VAL A 247 -18.68 -3.11 2.08
CA VAL A 247 -18.74 -4.35 2.87
C VAL A 247 -17.87 -4.20 4.11
N GLY A 248 -18.33 -4.73 5.23
CA GLY A 248 -17.65 -4.65 6.52
C GLY A 248 -17.75 -3.29 7.19
N SER A 249 -17.07 -3.13 8.31
CA SER A 249 -17.07 -1.92 9.12
C SER A 249 -16.38 -0.76 8.44
N ALA A 250 -17.11 0.34 8.24
CA ALA A 250 -16.58 1.59 7.71
C ALA A 250 -15.44 2.11 8.60
N ARG A 251 -14.28 2.41 8.03
CA ARG A 251 -13.08 2.80 8.78
C ARG A 251 -12.06 3.58 7.94
N ARG A 252 -11.15 4.24 8.60
CA ARG A 252 -10.04 5.01 8.00
C ARG A 252 -8.69 4.58 8.58
N ASN A 253 -7.58 5.10 8.04
CA ASN A 253 -6.22 4.86 8.51
C ASN A 253 -5.81 3.37 8.46
N LEU A 254 -6.44 2.60 7.63
CA LEU A 254 -6.16 1.18 7.40
C LEU A 254 -5.07 1.02 6.35
N ALA A 255 -4.48 -0.15 6.28
CA ALA A 255 -3.57 -0.52 5.20
C ALA A 255 -4.20 -1.57 4.28
N GLY A 256 -3.78 -1.57 3.01
CA GLY A 256 -4.13 -2.59 2.04
C GLY A 256 -2.87 -3.22 1.44
N THR A 257 -2.96 -4.48 1.04
CA THR A 257 -1.87 -5.24 0.42
C THR A 257 -2.41 -6.42 -0.39
N SER A 258 -1.57 -7.01 -1.24
CA SER A 258 -1.85 -8.27 -1.92
C SER A 258 -1.29 -9.48 -1.15
N TYR A 259 -1.92 -10.66 -1.33
CA TYR A 259 -1.46 -11.95 -0.82
C TYR A 259 -1.97 -13.08 -1.73
N GLY A 260 -1.45 -14.30 -1.57
CA GLY A 260 -1.94 -15.51 -2.24
C GLY A 260 -1.80 -15.48 -3.76
N GLY A 261 -0.95 -14.59 -4.30
CA GLY A 261 -0.65 -14.49 -5.72
C GLY A 261 -1.72 -13.77 -6.58
N ASP A 262 -2.95 -13.64 -6.10
CA ASP A 262 -4.07 -13.05 -6.86
C ASP A 262 -5.13 -12.36 -6.00
N LYS A 263 -4.92 -12.25 -4.70
CA LYS A 263 -5.89 -11.73 -3.73
C LYS A 263 -5.37 -10.47 -3.05
N GLY A 264 -6.30 -9.66 -2.54
CA GLY A 264 -6.00 -8.50 -1.73
C GLY A 264 -6.56 -8.64 -0.31
N MET A 265 -6.11 -7.78 0.58
CA MET A 265 -6.70 -7.63 1.90
C MET A 265 -6.55 -6.21 2.42
N PHE A 266 -7.47 -5.84 3.29
CA PHE A 266 -7.44 -4.61 4.06
C PHE A 266 -7.39 -4.95 5.54
N GLY A 267 -6.58 -4.23 6.33
CA GLY A 267 -6.46 -4.53 7.74
C GLY A 267 -6.25 -3.32 8.63
N TYR A 268 -6.67 -3.49 9.89
CA TYR A 268 -6.53 -2.50 10.95
C TYR A 268 -7.29 -1.20 10.69
N GLY A 269 -6.85 -0.08 11.31
CA GLY A 269 -7.45 1.24 11.14
C GLY A 269 -8.35 1.66 12.28
N THR A 270 -9.24 2.61 12.01
CA THR A 270 -10.10 3.24 13.03
C THR A 270 -11.56 3.31 12.58
N THR A 271 -12.48 2.80 13.40
CA THR A 271 -13.95 2.86 13.25
C THR A 271 -14.61 3.87 14.18
N GLY A 272 -13.87 4.73 14.81
CA GLY A 272 -14.16 5.52 16.02
C GLY A 272 -13.23 5.09 17.17
N SER A 273 -12.89 3.82 17.23
CA SER A 273 -11.81 3.26 18.05
C SER A 273 -10.83 2.49 17.15
N ILE A 274 -9.55 2.47 17.52
CA ILE A 274 -8.51 1.73 16.78
C ILE A 274 -8.83 0.24 16.82
N THR A 275 -8.79 -0.42 15.67
CA THR A 275 -9.20 -1.83 15.50
C THR A 275 -8.13 -2.67 14.80
N GLY A 276 -8.23 -4.00 14.94
CA GLY A 276 -7.43 -4.98 14.22
C GLY A 276 -8.23 -5.74 13.14
N ILE A 277 -9.47 -5.34 12.86
CA ILE A 277 -10.34 -5.99 11.85
C ILE A 277 -9.65 -6.10 10.51
N THR A 278 -9.85 -7.22 9.82
CA THR A 278 -9.38 -7.42 8.45
C THR A 278 -10.52 -7.83 7.51
N ASN A 279 -10.37 -7.53 6.22
CA ASN A 279 -11.27 -7.96 5.15
C ASN A 279 -10.45 -8.53 4.00
N LEU A 280 -10.77 -9.73 3.59
CA LEU A 280 -10.16 -10.38 2.43
C LEU A 280 -10.83 -9.88 1.15
N VAL A 281 -10.05 -9.78 0.09
CA VAL A 281 -10.51 -9.46 -1.27
C VAL A 281 -10.17 -10.65 -2.16
N ASN A 282 -11.16 -11.23 -2.82
CA ASN A 282 -10.93 -12.33 -3.74
C ASN A 282 -10.34 -11.85 -5.08
N ASN A 283 -9.98 -12.78 -5.95
CA ASN A 283 -9.40 -12.48 -7.28
C ASN A 283 -10.37 -11.82 -8.28
N SER A 284 -11.62 -11.65 -7.90
CA SER A 284 -12.62 -10.89 -8.67
C SER A 284 -12.88 -9.49 -8.10
N GLY A 285 -12.16 -9.09 -7.01
CA GLY A 285 -12.29 -7.79 -6.36
C GLY A 285 -13.47 -7.69 -5.38
N VAL A 286 -14.05 -8.81 -4.98
CA VAL A 286 -15.14 -8.84 -3.99
C VAL A 286 -14.54 -8.83 -2.58
N ILE A 287 -14.93 -7.83 -1.78
CA ILE A 287 -14.53 -7.72 -0.37
C ILE A 287 -15.43 -8.64 0.48
N ALA A 288 -14.82 -9.45 1.33
CA ALA A 288 -15.52 -10.28 2.29
C ALA A 288 -15.88 -9.52 3.58
N ALA A 289 -16.79 -10.08 4.38
CA ALA A 289 -17.15 -9.55 5.71
C ALA A 289 -15.93 -9.45 6.64
N ASP A 290 -16.10 -8.71 7.74
CA ASP A 290 -15.08 -8.53 8.76
C ASP A 290 -14.59 -9.86 9.34
N VAL A 291 -13.28 -9.98 9.44
CA VAL A 291 -12.59 -11.03 10.19
C VAL A 291 -12.03 -10.39 11.46
N SER A 292 -12.17 -11.07 12.58
CA SER A 292 -11.67 -10.60 13.88
C SER A 292 -10.18 -10.28 13.82
N GLY A 293 -9.78 -9.17 14.44
CA GLY A 293 -8.41 -8.71 14.49
C GLY A 293 -7.48 -9.65 15.24
N VAL A 294 -6.23 -9.69 14.81
CA VAL A 294 -5.14 -10.43 15.46
C VAL A 294 -4.03 -9.44 15.84
N GLY A 295 -3.45 -9.64 17.03
CA GLY A 295 -2.37 -8.80 17.54
C GLY A 295 -2.81 -7.42 18.03
N THR A 296 -1.85 -6.54 18.26
CA THR A 296 -2.07 -5.19 18.77
C THR A 296 -2.83 -4.33 17.77
N THR A 297 -3.98 -3.79 18.20
CA THR A 297 -4.78 -2.86 17.40
C THR A 297 -4.01 -1.56 17.14
N ARG A 298 -4.02 -1.10 15.89
CA ARG A 298 -3.31 0.12 15.48
C ARG A 298 -3.89 0.72 14.20
N ASP A 299 -3.58 1.98 13.97
CA ASP A 299 -3.93 2.70 12.75
C ASP A 299 -2.71 3.41 12.13
N VAL A 300 -2.89 4.12 11.03
CA VAL A 300 -1.84 4.79 10.23
C VAL A 300 -0.60 3.92 10.00
N LEU A 301 -0.80 2.63 9.92
CA LEU A 301 0.19 1.61 9.60
C LEU A 301 0.35 1.49 8.08
N ALA A 302 1.31 0.68 7.64
CA ALA A 302 1.47 0.33 6.23
C ALA A 302 1.51 -1.19 6.05
N ALA A 303 1.30 -1.63 4.81
CA ALA A 303 1.37 -3.04 4.45
C ALA A 303 1.96 -3.23 3.04
N ALA A 304 2.66 -4.33 2.85
CA ALA A 304 3.18 -4.73 1.54
C ALA A 304 3.24 -6.25 1.42
N GLY A 305 3.16 -6.71 0.19
CA GLY A 305 3.41 -8.11 -0.12
C GLY A 305 4.91 -8.43 -0.16
N PHE A 306 5.25 -9.65 0.18
CA PHE A 306 6.58 -10.22 0.05
C PHE A 306 6.50 -11.71 -0.25
N SER A 307 7.63 -12.35 -0.58
CA SER A 307 7.73 -13.77 -0.95
C SER A 307 6.96 -14.12 -2.23
N SER A 308 7.64 -14.82 -3.13
CA SER A 308 7.05 -15.45 -4.32
C SER A 308 6.64 -16.91 -4.07
N SER A 309 6.87 -17.43 -2.85
CA SER A 309 6.48 -18.79 -2.43
C SER A 309 5.41 -18.77 -1.35
N ALA A 310 4.49 -19.73 -1.44
CA ALA A 310 3.39 -19.92 -0.50
C ALA A 310 3.87 -20.33 0.91
#